data_d9f99d5b01bb1cb0aa8929b4c95e6004
#
_entry.id   d9f99d5b01bb1cb0aa8929b4c95e6004
#
_cell.length_a   1.000
_cell.length_b   1.000
_cell.length_c   1.000
_cell.angle_alpha   90.00
_cell.angle_beta   90.00
_cell.angle_gamma   90.00
#
_symmetry.space_group_name_H-M   'P 1'
#
loop_
_entity.id
_entity.type
_entity.pdbx_description
1 polymer ?
#
loop_
_entity_poly.entity_id
_entity_poly.type
_entity_poly.pdbx_seq_one_letter_code
_entity_poly.pdbx_strand_id
1 'polypeptide(L)'
;MSSILEERILGADTSVDLEETGRVLSIGDGIARVHGLRNVQAEEMVEFSSGLKGMSLNLEPDNVGVVVFGNDKLIKEGDIVKRTGAIVDVPVGEELLGRGQRELIIGDRQTGKTSIAIDTIINQKRFNDGSDEKKKLYCIYVAIGQKRSTVAQLVKRLTDADAMKYTIVVSATASDAAPLQYLAPYSGCSMGEYFRDNGKHALIIYDDLSKQAVAYRQMSLLLRRPPGREAYPGDVFYLHSRLLERAAKMNDAFGGGSLTALPVIETQAGDVSAYIPTNVISITDGQIFLETELFYKGIRPAINVGLSVSRVGSAAQTRAMKQVAGTMKLELAQYREVAAFAQFGSDLDAATQQLLSRGVRLTELLKQGQYSPMAIEEQVAVIYAGVRGYLDKLEPSKITKFENAFLSHVVSQHQALLGTIRADGKISEQSDAKLKEIVTNFLAGFEA
;
A
#
# COMPACT_ATOMS: atom_id res chain seq x y z
N MET A 1 -2.88 0.47 50.12
CA MET A 1 -3.35 0.09 48.76
C MET A 1 -2.24 0.11 47.71
N SER A 2 -1.29 1.04 47.77
CA SER A 2 -0.15 1.08 46.84
C SER A 2 0.75 -0.17 46.91
N SER A 3 1.06 -0.68 48.15
CA SER A 3 1.92 -1.84 48.34
C SER A 3 1.32 -3.17 47.84
N ILE A 4 0.00 -3.31 47.87
CA ILE A 4 -0.68 -4.53 47.38
C ILE A 4 -0.73 -4.55 45.85
N LEU A 5 -0.76 -3.39 45.23
CA LEU A 5 -0.65 -3.24 43.74
C LEU A 5 0.78 -3.50 43.26
N GLU A 6 1.78 -3.01 44.01
CA GLU A 6 3.19 -3.31 43.73
C GLU A 6 3.50 -4.80 43.87
N GLU A 7 3.00 -5.44 44.95
CA GLU A 7 3.23 -6.87 45.20
C GLU A 7 2.51 -7.77 44.17
N ARG A 8 1.34 -7.37 43.67
CA ARG A 8 0.67 -8.07 42.57
C ARG A 8 1.33 -7.84 41.20
N ILE A 9 1.97 -6.69 40.99
CA ILE A 9 2.76 -6.41 39.80
C ILE A 9 4.10 -7.12 39.83
N LEU A 10 4.73 -7.22 41.01
CA LEU A 10 6.02 -7.90 41.24
C LEU A 10 5.91 -9.42 41.44
N GLY A 11 4.75 -9.93 41.84
CA GLY A 11 4.51 -11.36 42.09
C GLY A 11 3.92 -12.15 40.93
N ALA A 12 3.57 -11.51 39.83
CA ALA A 12 3.19 -12.16 38.58
C ALA A 12 4.47 -12.45 37.78
N ASP A 13 4.95 -13.63 38.03
CA ASP A 13 6.01 -14.39 37.39
C ASP A 13 6.62 -13.81 36.11
N THR A 14 7.95 -13.56 36.20
CA THR A 14 9.02 -13.86 35.28
C THR A 14 9.04 -13.20 33.91
N SER A 15 10.07 -12.36 33.71
CA SER A 15 10.76 -12.13 32.44
C SER A 15 9.88 -11.87 31.22
N VAL A 16 8.84 -11.05 31.37
CA VAL A 16 8.30 -10.34 30.24
C VAL A 16 9.35 -9.30 29.85
N ASP A 17 9.98 -9.48 28.73
CA ASP A 17 10.95 -8.52 28.21
C ASP A 17 10.25 -7.18 28.01
N LEU A 18 10.40 -6.24 28.95
CA LEU A 18 9.76 -4.93 28.90
C LEU A 18 10.29 -4.05 27.77
N GLU A 19 11.34 -4.47 27.10
CA GLU A 19 11.86 -3.80 25.91
C GLU A 19 11.00 -4.13 24.67
N GLU A 20 10.51 -5.37 24.58
CA GLU A 20 9.74 -5.89 23.45
C GLU A 20 8.24 -6.04 23.75
N THR A 21 7.85 -6.02 25.01
CA THR A 21 6.46 -6.16 25.46
C THR A 21 6.09 -5.08 26.48
N GLY A 22 4.78 -4.87 26.64
CA GLY A 22 4.24 -3.95 27.62
C GLY A 22 2.94 -4.45 28.21
N ARG A 23 2.42 -3.71 29.17
CA ARG A 23 1.12 -3.95 29.81
C ARG A 23 0.24 -2.73 29.74
N VAL A 24 -1.03 -2.93 29.45
CA VAL A 24 -2.05 -1.87 29.42
C VAL A 24 -2.22 -1.31 30.83
N LEU A 25 -1.97 -0.01 30.98
CA LEU A 25 -2.22 0.75 32.22
C LEU A 25 -3.66 1.25 32.29
N SER A 26 -4.16 1.76 31.15
CA SER A 26 -5.53 2.23 31.04
C SER A 26 -5.98 2.15 29.59
N ILE A 27 -7.29 2.04 29.39
CA ILE A 27 -7.92 2.00 28.07
C ILE A 27 -9.20 2.83 28.10
N GLY A 28 -9.40 3.64 27.10
CA GLY A 28 -10.62 4.45 26.91
C GLY A 28 -10.59 5.25 25.63
N ASP A 29 -11.75 5.45 25.04
CA ASP A 29 -11.93 6.22 23.80
C ASP A 29 -11.00 5.78 22.65
N GLY A 30 -10.74 4.48 22.54
CA GLY A 30 -9.87 3.92 21.50
C GLY A 30 -8.37 4.13 21.72
N ILE A 31 -7.97 4.63 22.91
CA ILE A 31 -6.56 4.87 23.24
C ILE A 31 -6.18 4.01 24.46
N ALA A 32 -5.14 3.20 24.29
CA ALA A 32 -4.49 2.45 25.37
C ALA A 32 -3.21 3.16 25.81
N ARG A 33 -3.02 3.31 27.13
CA ARG A 33 -1.72 3.65 27.72
C ARG A 33 -1.03 2.38 28.15
N VAL A 34 0.19 2.19 27.70
CA VAL A 34 0.94 0.94 27.88
C VAL A 34 2.24 1.22 28.60
N HIS A 35 2.51 0.50 29.66
CA HIS A 35 3.80 0.51 30.36
C HIS A 35 4.72 -0.56 29.76
N GLY A 36 5.97 -0.24 29.54
CA GLY A 36 6.94 -1.09 28.84
C GLY A 36 7.11 -0.64 27.40
N LEU A 37 7.33 -1.56 26.46
CA LEU A 37 7.59 -1.28 25.06
C LEU A 37 8.74 -0.27 24.85
N ARG A 38 9.83 -0.43 25.60
CA ARG A 38 10.92 0.56 25.67
C ARG A 38 11.62 0.79 24.34
N ASN A 39 11.64 -0.23 23.49
CA ASN A 39 12.25 -0.15 22.16
C ASN A 39 11.24 0.16 21.05
N VAL A 40 9.96 0.40 21.38
CA VAL A 40 8.96 0.72 20.37
C VAL A 40 9.27 2.06 19.70
N GLN A 41 9.07 2.10 18.40
CA GLN A 41 9.22 3.32 17.61
C GLN A 41 7.86 4.03 17.45
N ALA A 42 7.88 5.33 17.20
CA ALA A 42 6.65 6.04 16.85
C ALA A 42 6.05 5.43 15.58
N GLU A 43 4.73 5.33 15.55
CA GLU A 43 3.96 4.72 14.45
C GLU A 43 4.23 3.20 14.24
N GLU A 44 4.92 2.55 15.15
CA GLU A 44 5.09 1.10 15.15
C GLU A 44 3.77 0.41 15.52
N MET A 45 3.44 -0.65 14.79
CA MET A 45 2.29 -1.49 15.09
C MET A 45 2.58 -2.38 16.31
N VAL A 46 1.61 -2.47 17.19
CA VAL A 46 1.62 -3.35 18.36
C VAL A 46 0.40 -4.28 18.33
N GLU A 47 0.51 -5.42 18.97
CA GLU A 47 -0.56 -6.41 19.05
C GLU A 47 -0.91 -6.68 20.52
N PHE A 48 -2.18 -6.57 20.85
CA PHE A 48 -2.73 -6.88 22.18
C PHE A 48 -3.00 -8.38 22.33
N SER A 49 -3.00 -8.87 23.55
CA SER A 49 -3.33 -10.27 23.86
C SER A 49 -4.72 -10.70 23.38
N SER A 50 -5.61 -9.76 23.15
CA SER A 50 -6.93 -9.97 22.52
C SER A 50 -6.88 -10.26 21.01
N GLY A 51 -5.70 -10.16 20.39
CA GLY A 51 -5.53 -10.22 18.93
C GLY A 51 -5.82 -8.90 18.21
N LEU A 52 -6.27 -7.87 18.91
CA LEU A 52 -6.41 -6.53 18.35
C LEU A 52 -5.04 -5.91 18.10
N LYS A 53 -4.97 -5.06 17.09
CA LYS A 53 -3.77 -4.30 16.76
C LYS A 53 -3.96 -2.82 17.11
N GLY A 54 -2.84 -2.16 17.34
CA GLY A 54 -2.80 -0.72 17.57
C GLY A 54 -1.52 -0.13 17.03
N MET A 55 -1.42 1.19 17.08
CA MET A 55 -0.24 1.92 16.63
C MET A 55 0.25 2.83 17.77
N SER A 56 1.55 2.76 18.05
CA SER A 56 2.19 3.68 19.01
C SER A 56 2.25 5.09 18.41
N LEU A 57 1.72 6.08 19.12
CA LEU A 57 1.76 7.48 18.69
C LEU A 57 2.62 8.34 19.62
N ASN A 58 2.37 8.27 20.92
CA ASN A 58 3.08 9.06 21.90
C ASN A 58 4.05 8.19 22.68
N LEU A 59 5.33 8.53 22.60
CA LEU A 59 6.39 7.90 23.39
C LEU A 59 6.70 8.82 24.57
N GLU A 60 6.22 8.46 25.76
CA GLU A 60 6.50 9.16 27.00
C GLU A 60 7.52 8.34 27.84
N PRO A 61 8.25 8.96 28.77
CA PRO A 61 9.27 8.25 29.54
C PRO A 61 8.76 7.02 30.30
N ASP A 62 7.49 7.08 30.75
CA ASP A 62 6.90 6.04 31.62
C ASP A 62 5.82 5.21 30.92
N ASN A 63 5.33 5.65 29.77
CA ASN A 63 4.26 4.96 29.04
C ASN A 63 4.28 5.28 27.56
N VAL A 64 3.59 4.43 26.80
CA VAL A 64 3.36 4.59 25.37
C VAL A 64 1.86 4.76 25.11
N GLY A 65 1.48 5.82 24.43
CA GLY A 65 0.13 6.02 23.95
C GLY A 65 -0.10 5.23 22.66
N VAL A 66 -1.03 4.30 22.70
CA VAL A 66 -1.35 3.40 21.58
C VAL A 66 -2.79 3.67 21.13
N VAL A 67 -2.99 3.98 19.85
CA VAL A 67 -4.31 4.01 19.25
C VAL A 67 -4.73 2.59 18.88
N VAL A 68 -5.89 2.16 19.33
CA VAL A 68 -6.40 0.81 19.13
C VAL A 68 -7.21 0.73 17.84
N PHE A 69 -6.91 -0.26 17.01
CA PHE A 69 -7.65 -0.54 15.77
C PHE A 69 -8.75 -1.57 16.06
N GLY A 70 -9.92 -1.11 16.53
CA GLY A 70 -11.05 -1.96 16.80
C GLY A 70 -11.81 -1.61 18.07
N ASN A 71 -12.60 -2.57 18.57
CA ASN A 71 -13.40 -2.38 19.76
C ASN A 71 -12.52 -2.44 21.03
N ASP A 72 -12.25 -1.30 21.62
CA ASP A 72 -11.42 -1.13 22.83
C ASP A 72 -11.98 -1.87 24.06
N LYS A 73 -13.29 -2.19 24.09
CA LYS A 73 -13.91 -3.00 25.15
C LYS A 73 -13.35 -4.44 25.25
N LEU A 74 -12.66 -4.91 24.22
CA LEU A 74 -11.99 -6.20 24.20
C LEU A 74 -10.62 -6.17 24.87
N ILE A 75 -10.13 -5.00 25.25
CA ILE A 75 -8.85 -4.79 25.92
C ILE A 75 -9.12 -4.41 27.38
N LYS A 76 -8.35 -4.99 28.27
CA LYS A 76 -8.44 -4.75 29.72
C LYS A 76 -7.13 -4.21 30.26
N GLU A 77 -7.20 -3.50 31.37
CA GLU A 77 -6.01 -3.14 32.15
C GLU A 77 -5.24 -4.40 32.54
N GLY A 78 -3.94 -4.38 32.40
CA GLY A 78 -3.05 -5.51 32.62
C GLY A 78 -2.83 -6.43 31.42
N ASP A 79 -3.58 -6.28 30.34
CA ASP A 79 -3.36 -7.06 29.11
C ASP A 79 -1.96 -6.83 28.56
N ILE A 80 -1.40 -7.90 27.98
CA ILE A 80 -0.06 -7.84 27.37
C ILE A 80 -0.17 -7.24 25.97
N VAL A 81 0.78 -6.37 25.66
CA VAL A 81 0.97 -5.76 24.34
C VAL A 81 2.36 -6.13 23.85
N LYS A 82 2.46 -6.60 22.62
CA LYS A 82 3.72 -6.97 21.95
C LYS A 82 4.05 -5.99 20.84
N ARG A 83 5.32 -5.62 20.73
CA ARG A 83 5.85 -4.98 19.54
C ARG A 83 5.76 -5.93 18.35
N THR A 84 5.46 -5.40 17.17
CA THR A 84 5.56 -6.16 15.93
C THR A 84 6.88 -5.92 15.20
N GLY A 85 7.61 -4.86 15.57
CA GLY A 85 8.81 -4.41 14.85
C GLY A 85 8.52 -3.85 13.47
N ALA A 86 7.24 -3.69 13.11
CA ALA A 86 6.82 -3.21 11.81
C ALA A 86 6.27 -1.79 11.93
N ILE A 87 6.96 -0.84 11.32
CA ILE A 87 6.42 0.48 11.00
C ILE A 87 5.44 0.30 9.84
N VAL A 88 4.36 1.07 9.82
CA VAL A 88 3.38 1.02 8.74
C VAL A 88 4.06 1.41 7.42
N ASP A 89 4.27 0.43 6.55
CA ASP A 89 5.03 0.59 5.30
C ASP A 89 4.13 0.62 4.06
N VAL A 90 4.58 1.36 3.03
CA VAL A 90 3.99 1.30 1.69
C VAL A 90 4.89 0.47 0.79
N PRO A 91 4.45 -0.70 0.38
CA PRO A 91 5.15 -1.48 -0.62
C PRO A 91 4.75 -1.05 -2.04
N VAL A 92 5.65 -1.20 -2.98
CA VAL A 92 5.43 -0.97 -4.41
C VAL A 92 5.55 -2.31 -5.14
N GLY A 93 4.42 -2.91 -5.51
CA GLY A 93 4.40 -4.22 -6.18
C GLY A 93 3.06 -4.97 -6.03
N GLU A 94 2.94 -6.14 -6.65
CA GLU A 94 1.71 -6.94 -6.72
C GLU A 94 1.14 -7.41 -5.38
N GLU A 95 1.97 -7.52 -4.37
CA GLU A 95 1.59 -7.92 -3.01
C GLU A 95 1.41 -6.73 -2.07
N LEU A 96 1.17 -5.57 -2.66
CA LEU A 96 0.86 -4.33 -1.99
C LEU A 96 -0.39 -4.39 -1.16
N LEU A 97 -1.31 -5.25 -1.57
CA LEU A 97 -2.65 -5.31 -1.02
C LEU A 97 -2.87 -6.69 -0.40
N GLY A 98 -3.11 -6.70 0.89
CA GLY A 98 -3.70 -7.87 1.53
C GLY A 98 -5.09 -8.13 0.95
N ARG A 99 -5.47 -9.38 0.84
CA ARG A 99 -6.81 -9.75 0.36
C ARG A 99 -7.88 -9.19 1.28
N GLY A 100 -8.81 -8.44 0.72
CA GLY A 100 -9.85 -7.73 1.45
C GLY A 100 -9.45 -6.34 1.94
N GLN A 101 -8.26 -5.87 1.59
CA GLN A 101 -7.79 -4.53 1.90
C GLN A 101 -8.47 -3.47 1.02
N ARG A 102 -8.60 -2.27 1.56
CA ARG A 102 -9.07 -1.07 0.86
C ARG A 102 -7.94 -0.06 0.82
N GLU A 103 -7.28 0.06 -0.33
CA GLU A 103 -6.16 1.00 -0.49
C GLU A 103 -6.56 2.11 -1.46
N LEU A 104 -6.49 3.34 -1.00
CA LEU A 104 -6.86 4.51 -1.77
C LEU A 104 -5.74 4.92 -2.72
N ILE A 105 -6.07 5.20 -3.97
CA ILE A 105 -5.17 5.87 -4.92
C ILE A 105 -5.63 7.33 -5.03
N ILE A 106 -4.81 8.26 -4.58
CA ILE A 106 -5.17 9.67 -4.48
C ILE A 106 -4.12 10.58 -5.13
N GLY A 107 -4.56 11.60 -5.83
CA GLY A 107 -3.69 12.59 -6.46
C GLY A 107 -4.44 13.47 -7.46
N ASP A 108 -3.75 14.47 -7.98
CA ASP A 108 -4.30 15.39 -8.96
C ASP A 108 -4.58 14.72 -10.30
N ARG A 109 -5.26 15.42 -11.17
CA ARG A 109 -5.57 14.97 -12.52
C ARG A 109 -4.29 14.62 -13.28
N GLN A 110 -4.31 13.51 -14.05
CA GLN A 110 -3.21 13.07 -14.91
C GLN A 110 -1.89 12.73 -14.19
N THR A 111 -1.92 12.39 -12.92
CA THR A 111 -0.74 11.95 -12.16
C THR A 111 -0.44 10.45 -12.29
N GLY A 112 -1.26 9.70 -13.03
CA GLY A 112 -1.05 8.27 -13.27
C GLY A 112 -1.89 7.33 -12.38
N LYS A 113 -2.92 7.82 -11.70
CA LYS A 113 -3.82 7.00 -10.85
C LYS A 113 -4.40 5.79 -11.60
N THR A 114 -5.01 6.05 -12.75
CA THR A 114 -5.59 5.00 -13.61
C THR A 114 -4.54 4.01 -14.10
N SER A 115 -3.33 4.46 -14.37
CA SER A 115 -2.23 3.57 -14.83
C SER A 115 -1.87 2.53 -13.78
N ILE A 116 -1.77 2.91 -12.50
CA ILE A 116 -1.52 1.98 -11.39
C ILE A 116 -2.64 0.94 -11.31
N ALA A 117 -3.89 1.37 -11.42
CA ALA A 117 -5.04 0.46 -11.39
C ALA A 117 -5.03 -0.53 -12.56
N ILE A 118 -4.72 -0.07 -13.77
CA ILE A 118 -4.63 -0.93 -14.96
C ILE A 118 -3.46 -1.90 -14.83
N ASP A 119 -2.30 -1.45 -14.39
CA ASP A 119 -1.13 -2.32 -14.18
C ASP A 119 -1.42 -3.42 -13.17
N THR A 120 -2.16 -3.11 -12.11
CA THR A 120 -2.62 -4.11 -11.14
C THR A 120 -3.48 -5.19 -11.80
N ILE A 121 -4.38 -4.82 -12.69
CA ILE A 121 -5.22 -5.79 -13.43
C ILE A 121 -4.36 -6.64 -14.38
N ILE A 122 -3.52 -6.01 -15.19
CA ILE A 122 -2.67 -6.70 -16.18
C ILE A 122 -1.76 -7.71 -15.50
N ASN A 123 -1.22 -7.37 -14.34
CA ASN A 123 -0.29 -8.22 -13.62
C ASN A 123 -0.93 -9.51 -13.07
N GLN A 124 -2.24 -9.55 -12.93
CA GLN A 124 -2.96 -10.75 -12.49
C GLN A 124 -3.02 -11.85 -13.56
N LYS A 125 -2.69 -11.56 -14.81
CA LYS A 125 -2.69 -12.53 -15.91
C LYS A 125 -1.86 -13.78 -15.57
N ARG A 126 -0.69 -13.61 -15.01
CA ARG A 126 0.23 -14.71 -14.63
C ARG A 126 -0.37 -15.70 -13.64
N PHE A 127 -1.29 -15.25 -12.79
CA PHE A 127 -2.01 -16.09 -11.83
C PHE A 127 -3.32 -16.63 -12.44
N ASN A 128 -4.00 -15.81 -13.22
CA ASN A 128 -5.29 -16.15 -13.81
C ASN A 128 -5.19 -17.16 -14.98
N ASP A 129 -4.06 -17.21 -15.66
CA ASP A 129 -3.76 -18.22 -16.68
C ASP A 129 -3.43 -19.60 -16.07
N GLY A 130 -3.15 -19.65 -14.76
CA GLY A 130 -2.88 -20.88 -14.03
C GLY A 130 -4.14 -21.69 -13.72
N SER A 131 -3.96 -22.92 -13.25
CA SER A 131 -5.04 -23.82 -12.84
C SER A 131 -5.47 -23.67 -11.38
N ASP A 132 -4.69 -23.00 -10.55
CA ASP A 132 -4.95 -22.85 -9.12
C ASP A 132 -5.97 -21.71 -8.86
N GLU A 133 -7.22 -22.10 -8.65
CA GLU A 133 -8.31 -21.14 -8.40
C GLU A 133 -8.07 -20.24 -7.17
N LYS A 134 -7.31 -20.72 -6.18
CA LYS A 134 -7.00 -19.94 -4.97
C LYS A 134 -6.05 -18.78 -5.24
N LYS A 135 -5.29 -18.82 -6.33
CA LYS A 135 -4.38 -17.75 -6.74
C LYS A 135 -5.02 -16.76 -7.70
N LYS A 136 -6.13 -17.14 -8.33
CA LYS A 136 -6.84 -16.27 -9.27
C LYS A 136 -7.44 -15.06 -8.59
N LEU A 137 -7.45 -13.95 -9.32
CA LEU A 137 -8.08 -12.69 -8.91
C LEU A 137 -8.93 -12.16 -10.05
N TYR A 138 -10.25 -12.20 -9.88
CA TYR A 138 -11.19 -11.61 -10.83
C TYR A 138 -11.24 -10.11 -10.62
N CYS A 139 -11.15 -9.35 -11.70
CA CYS A 139 -11.04 -7.91 -11.63
C CYS A 139 -12.33 -7.23 -12.10
N ILE A 140 -12.72 -6.18 -11.40
CA ILE A 140 -13.86 -5.34 -11.76
C ILE A 140 -13.37 -3.90 -11.81
N TYR A 141 -13.50 -3.29 -12.96
CA TYR A 141 -13.17 -1.88 -13.15
C TYR A 141 -14.44 -1.07 -13.32
N VAL A 142 -14.68 -0.16 -12.39
CA VAL A 142 -15.84 0.75 -12.42
C VAL A 142 -15.38 2.12 -12.88
N ALA A 143 -15.74 2.47 -14.12
CA ALA A 143 -15.49 3.80 -14.71
C ALA A 143 -16.66 4.72 -14.38
N ILE A 144 -16.42 5.78 -13.61
CA ILE A 144 -17.43 6.71 -13.14
C ILE A 144 -17.16 8.10 -13.73
N GLY A 145 -18.09 8.61 -14.50
CA GLY A 145 -18.02 9.97 -15.05
C GLY A 145 -16.85 10.22 -16.00
N GLN A 146 -16.27 9.18 -16.58
CA GLN A 146 -15.20 9.28 -17.56
C GLN A 146 -15.75 9.51 -18.97
N LYS A 147 -14.91 10.05 -19.85
CA LYS A 147 -15.26 10.16 -21.28
C LYS A 147 -15.37 8.76 -21.92
N ARG A 148 -16.33 8.57 -22.82
CA ARG A 148 -16.49 7.29 -23.57
C ARG A 148 -15.22 6.86 -24.27
N SER A 149 -14.48 7.81 -24.88
CA SER A 149 -13.20 7.52 -25.52
C SER A 149 -12.15 6.98 -24.56
N THR A 150 -12.11 7.48 -23.35
CA THR A 150 -11.19 7.00 -22.29
C THR A 150 -11.53 5.56 -21.91
N VAL A 151 -12.81 5.25 -21.71
CA VAL A 151 -13.26 3.88 -21.42
C VAL A 151 -12.94 2.93 -22.58
N ALA A 152 -13.19 3.35 -23.82
CA ALA A 152 -12.87 2.55 -25.01
C ALA A 152 -11.36 2.25 -25.12
N GLN A 153 -10.50 3.23 -24.85
CA GLN A 153 -9.05 3.04 -24.80
C GLN A 153 -8.62 2.07 -23.69
N LEU A 154 -9.24 2.16 -22.53
CA LEU A 154 -8.99 1.25 -21.41
C LEU A 154 -9.37 -0.18 -21.78
N VAL A 155 -10.56 -0.41 -22.32
CA VAL A 155 -11.02 -1.74 -22.76
C VAL A 155 -10.08 -2.29 -23.82
N LYS A 156 -9.68 -1.48 -24.80
CA LYS A 156 -8.70 -1.87 -25.81
C LYS A 156 -7.38 -2.29 -25.15
N ARG A 157 -6.86 -1.51 -24.23
CA ARG A 157 -5.62 -1.81 -23.50
C ARG A 157 -5.68 -3.13 -22.76
N LEU A 158 -6.77 -3.38 -22.03
CA LEU A 158 -6.99 -4.64 -21.34
C LEU A 158 -7.14 -5.82 -22.31
N THR A 159 -7.76 -5.59 -23.47
CA THR A 159 -7.88 -6.61 -24.53
C THR A 159 -6.52 -6.95 -25.14
N ASP A 160 -5.72 -5.94 -25.47
CA ASP A 160 -4.38 -6.11 -26.03
C ASP A 160 -3.43 -6.83 -25.04
N ALA A 161 -3.64 -6.64 -23.75
CA ALA A 161 -2.92 -7.34 -22.68
C ALA A 161 -3.52 -8.71 -22.33
N ASP A 162 -4.56 -9.15 -23.02
CA ASP A 162 -5.30 -10.41 -22.75
C ASP A 162 -5.90 -10.47 -21.33
N ALA A 163 -6.15 -9.31 -20.72
CA ALA A 163 -6.69 -9.18 -19.37
C ALA A 163 -8.23 -9.13 -19.32
N MET A 164 -8.90 -8.91 -20.46
CA MET A 164 -10.37 -8.89 -20.51
C MET A 164 -11.01 -10.25 -20.20
N LYS A 165 -10.28 -11.34 -20.28
CA LYS A 165 -10.77 -12.68 -19.94
C LYS A 165 -11.23 -12.82 -18.49
N TYR A 166 -10.62 -12.05 -17.59
CA TYR A 166 -10.91 -12.08 -16.16
C TYR A 166 -11.34 -10.72 -15.60
N THR A 167 -11.69 -9.77 -16.48
CA THR A 167 -12.05 -8.39 -16.08
C THR A 167 -13.47 -8.06 -16.51
N ILE A 168 -14.24 -7.49 -15.59
CA ILE A 168 -15.56 -6.90 -15.84
C ILE A 168 -15.39 -5.38 -15.82
N VAL A 169 -15.87 -4.71 -16.86
CA VAL A 169 -15.89 -3.24 -16.93
C VAL A 169 -17.32 -2.75 -16.75
N VAL A 170 -17.54 -1.97 -15.69
CA VAL A 170 -18.80 -1.30 -15.41
C VAL A 170 -18.62 0.19 -15.70
N SER A 171 -19.40 0.75 -16.59
CA SER A 171 -19.20 2.13 -17.02
C SER A 171 -20.47 2.95 -16.90
N ALA A 172 -20.38 4.08 -16.19
CA ALA A 172 -21.31 5.19 -16.26
C ALA A 172 -20.52 6.43 -16.68
N THR A 173 -20.64 6.81 -17.95
CA THR A 173 -19.84 7.88 -18.56
C THR A 173 -20.27 9.27 -18.12
N ALA A 174 -19.48 10.29 -18.44
CA ALA A 174 -19.81 11.69 -18.13
C ALA A 174 -21.09 12.19 -18.81
N SER A 175 -21.52 11.53 -19.90
CA SER A 175 -22.78 11.84 -20.60
C SER A 175 -23.99 11.09 -20.06
N ASP A 176 -23.78 10.13 -19.16
CA ASP A 176 -24.88 9.41 -18.52
C ASP A 176 -25.48 10.22 -17.35
N ALA A 177 -26.74 9.99 -17.06
CA ALA A 177 -27.45 10.69 -15.99
C ALA A 177 -26.79 10.45 -14.62
N ALA A 178 -26.82 11.44 -13.74
CA ALA A 178 -26.23 11.37 -12.40
C ALA A 178 -26.66 10.11 -11.60
N PRO A 179 -27.91 9.64 -11.64
CA PRO A 179 -28.29 8.40 -10.97
C PRO A 179 -27.49 7.17 -11.42
N LEU A 180 -27.12 7.09 -12.69
CA LEU A 180 -26.31 5.98 -13.21
C LEU A 180 -24.87 6.05 -12.69
N GLN A 181 -24.28 7.23 -12.64
CA GLN A 181 -22.95 7.45 -12.06
C GLN A 181 -22.94 7.16 -10.55
N TYR A 182 -24.04 7.44 -9.87
CA TYR A 182 -24.22 7.09 -8.46
C TYR A 182 -24.32 5.57 -8.25
N LEU A 183 -25.07 4.85 -9.08
CA LEU A 183 -25.33 3.41 -8.93
C LEU A 183 -24.18 2.52 -9.40
N ALA A 184 -23.40 2.93 -10.39
CA ALA A 184 -22.38 2.11 -11.00
C ALA A 184 -21.40 1.48 -10.00
N PRO A 185 -20.86 2.19 -8.99
CA PRO A 185 -19.99 1.59 -7.98
C PRO A 185 -20.66 0.49 -7.17
N TYR A 186 -21.91 0.69 -6.79
CA TYR A 186 -22.69 -0.30 -6.04
C TYR A 186 -22.97 -1.55 -6.87
N SER A 187 -23.30 -1.39 -8.15
CA SER A 187 -23.51 -2.50 -9.07
C SER A 187 -22.22 -3.31 -9.26
N GLY A 188 -21.09 -2.63 -9.48
CA GLY A 188 -19.80 -3.28 -9.57
C GLY A 188 -19.41 -4.01 -8.29
N CYS A 189 -19.70 -3.41 -7.13
CA CYS A 189 -19.47 -4.02 -5.82
C CYS A 189 -20.27 -5.32 -5.64
N SER A 190 -21.54 -5.33 -6.05
CA SER A 190 -22.36 -6.55 -6.00
C SER A 190 -21.83 -7.67 -6.88
N MET A 191 -21.26 -7.33 -8.04
CA MET A 191 -20.57 -8.31 -8.88
C MET A 191 -19.32 -8.86 -8.18
N GLY A 192 -18.57 -8.03 -7.47
CA GLY A 192 -17.41 -8.43 -6.68
C GLY A 192 -17.78 -9.32 -5.49
N GLU A 193 -18.89 -9.00 -4.83
CA GLU A 193 -19.42 -9.80 -3.72
C GLU A 193 -19.81 -11.21 -4.15
N TYR A 194 -20.29 -11.39 -5.39
CA TYR A 194 -20.56 -12.71 -5.93
C TYR A 194 -19.32 -13.61 -5.85
N PHE A 195 -18.17 -13.12 -6.25
CA PHE A 195 -16.92 -13.88 -6.14
C PHE A 195 -16.51 -14.12 -4.69
N ARG A 196 -16.54 -13.06 -3.88
CA ARG A 196 -16.21 -13.11 -2.45
C ARG A 196 -17.04 -14.14 -1.70
N ASP A 197 -18.35 -14.15 -1.90
CA ASP A 197 -19.30 -14.99 -1.17
C ASP A 197 -19.27 -16.44 -1.66
N ASN A 198 -18.72 -16.69 -2.86
CA ASN A 198 -18.51 -18.04 -3.42
C ASN A 198 -17.06 -18.55 -3.22
N GLY A 199 -16.34 -18.03 -2.25
CA GLY A 199 -15.00 -18.51 -1.89
C GLY A 199 -13.90 -18.13 -2.87
N LYS A 200 -14.18 -17.21 -3.79
CA LYS A 200 -13.22 -16.69 -4.78
C LYS A 200 -12.65 -15.36 -4.35
N HIS A 201 -11.69 -14.84 -5.10
CA HIS A 201 -11.05 -13.57 -4.82
C HIS A 201 -11.31 -12.60 -5.95
N ALA A 202 -11.74 -11.40 -5.60
CA ALA A 202 -11.98 -10.32 -6.55
C ALA A 202 -11.29 -9.03 -6.13
N LEU A 203 -10.92 -8.24 -7.14
CA LEU A 203 -10.43 -6.87 -7.00
C LEU A 203 -11.44 -5.94 -7.66
N ILE A 204 -11.80 -4.88 -6.98
CA ILE A 204 -12.64 -3.82 -7.56
C ILE A 204 -11.92 -2.47 -7.53
N ILE A 205 -11.96 -1.78 -8.65
CA ILE A 205 -11.38 -0.45 -8.83
C ILE A 205 -12.52 0.53 -9.08
N TYR A 206 -12.59 1.60 -8.30
CA TYR A 206 -13.56 2.68 -8.47
C TYR A 206 -12.86 3.92 -9.03
N ASP A 207 -12.94 4.16 -10.31
CA ASP A 207 -12.25 5.27 -10.97
C ASP A 207 -13.25 6.30 -11.55
N ASP A 208 -13.61 7.37 -10.82
CA ASP A 208 -13.22 7.69 -9.45
C ASP A 208 -14.45 7.97 -8.57
N LEU A 209 -14.27 7.86 -7.27
CA LEU A 209 -15.32 8.13 -6.28
C LEU A 209 -15.59 9.62 -6.10
N SER A 210 -14.69 10.51 -6.49
CA SER A 210 -14.94 11.96 -6.50
C SER A 210 -16.11 12.31 -7.42
N LYS A 211 -16.18 11.68 -8.59
CA LYS A 211 -17.27 11.87 -9.54
C LYS A 211 -18.59 11.27 -9.06
N GLN A 212 -18.54 10.14 -8.36
CA GLN A 212 -19.73 9.60 -7.68
C GLN A 212 -20.29 10.59 -6.66
N ALA A 213 -19.43 11.19 -5.83
CA ALA A 213 -19.82 12.18 -4.86
C ALA A 213 -20.45 13.42 -5.52
N VAL A 214 -19.88 13.89 -6.63
CA VAL A 214 -20.43 15.01 -7.41
C VAL A 214 -21.82 14.66 -7.97
N ALA A 215 -22.00 13.45 -8.52
CA ALA A 215 -23.31 12.99 -8.99
C ALA A 215 -24.34 12.94 -7.85
N TYR A 216 -23.93 12.45 -6.69
CA TYR A 216 -24.79 12.41 -5.49
C TYR A 216 -25.14 13.81 -4.99
N ARG A 217 -24.20 14.74 -4.98
CA ARG A 217 -24.45 16.15 -4.68
C ARG A 217 -25.46 16.76 -5.63
N GLN A 218 -25.31 16.54 -6.93
CA GLN A 218 -26.26 17.03 -7.94
C GLN A 218 -27.67 16.50 -7.71
N MET A 219 -27.83 15.21 -7.47
CA MET A 219 -29.12 14.59 -7.17
C MET A 219 -29.74 15.17 -5.89
N SER A 220 -28.95 15.34 -4.84
CA SER A 220 -29.40 15.85 -3.55
C SER A 220 -29.88 17.31 -3.65
N LEU A 221 -29.18 18.15 -4.41
CA LEU A 221 -29.56 19.54 -4.64
C LEU A 221 -30.85 19.61 -5.47
N LEU A 222 -31.02 18.77 -6.48
CA LEU A 222 -32.28 18.70 -7.25
C LEU A 222 -33.46 18.24 -6.39
N LEU A 223 -33.22 17.37 -5.42
CA LEU A 223 -34.20 16.94 -4.43
C LEU A 223 -34.41 17.96 -3.28
N ARG A 224 -33.77 19.14 -3.37
CA ARG A 224 -33.82 20.21 -2.38
C ARG A 224 -33.41 19.78 -0.96
N ARG A 225 -32.51 18.82 -0.86
CA ARG A 225 -31.89 18.46 0.41
C ARG A 225 -30.95 19.58 0.87
N PRO A 226 -30.93 19.94 2.17
CA PRO A 226 -30.07 21.02 2.64
C PRO A 226 -28.58 20.66 2.40
N PRO A 227 -27.80 21.57 1.77
CA PRO A 227 -26.39 21.36 1.55
C PRO A 227 -25.57 21.55 2.84
N GLY A 228 -24.57 20.72 3.03
CA GLY A 228 -23.55 20.87 4.05
C GLY A 228 -22.24 21.44 3.50
N ARG A 229 -21.12 20.98 4.05
CA ARG A 229 -19.77 21.39 3.63
C ARG A 229 -19.57 21.13 2.12
N GLU A 230 -19.04 22.11 1.41
CA GLU A 230 -18.82 22.07 -0.06
C GLU A 230 -20.07 21.72 -0.87
N ALA A 231 -21.24 22.08 -0.33
CA ALA A 231 -22.57 21.77 -0.88
C ALA A 231 -22.88 20.25 -0.98
N TYR A 232 -22.12 19.38 -0.35
CA TYR A 232 -22.46 17.96 -0.24
C TYR A 232 -23.58 17.75 0.79
N PRO A 233 -24.44 16.74 0.60
CA PRO A 233 -25.42 16.36 1.62
C PRO A 233 -24.72 15.79 2.85
N GLY A 234 -25.37 15.89 4.02
CA GLY A 234 -24.81 15.47 5.29
C GLY A 234 -24.46 13.98 5.38
N ASP A 235 -25.03 13.15 4.52
CA ASP A 235 -24.81 11.70 4.47
C ASP A 235 -23.79 11.26 3.41
N VAL A 236 -23.00 12.18 2.82
CA VAL A 236 -22.00 11.84 1.81
C VAL A 236 -20.88 10.94 2.35
N PHE A 237 -20.55 11.03 3.63
CA PHE A 237 -19.64 10.07 4.26
C PHE A 237 -20.20 8.65 4.17
N TYR A 238 -21.47 8.47 4.45
CA TYR A 238 -22.14 7.17 4.37
C TYR A 238 -22.23 6.63 2.94
N LEU A 239 -22.29 7.50 1.93
CA LEU A 239 -22.20 7.12 0.53
C LEU A 239 -20.98 6.23 0.24
N HIS A 240 -19.82 6.63 0.70
CA HIS A 240 -18.55 5.92 0.47
C HIS A 240 -18.28 4.83 1.51
N SER A 241 -18.61 5.05 2.78
CA SER A 241 -18.36 4.07 3.83
C SER A 241 -19.14 2.77 3.61
N ARG A 242 -20.44 2.86 3.31
CA ARG A 242 -21.26 1.66 3.03
C ARG A 242 -20.84 0.91 1.77
N LEU A 243 -20.18 1.59 0.81
CA LEU A 243 -19.61 0.95 -0.37
C LEU A 243 -18.30 0.23 -0.04
N LEU A 244 -17.38 0.94 0.59
CA LEU A 244 -16.02 0.45 0.84
C LEU A 244 -15.95 -0.61 1.95
N GLU A 245 -16.85 -0.57 2.93
CA GLU A 245 -16.96 -1.61 3.96
C GLU A 245 -17.37 -2.98 3.43
N ARG A 246 -17.92 -3.06 2.23
CA ARG A 246 -18.25 -4.32 1.54
C ARG A 246 -17.00 -5.05 1.03
N ALA A 247 -15.88 -4.36 0.86
CA ALA A 247 -14.59 -4.98 0.59
C ALA A 247 -14.03 -5.60 1.87
N ALA A 248 -13.90 -6.92 1.87
CA ALA A 248 -13.50 -7.68 3.04
C ALA A 248 -12.88 -9.03 2.67
N LYS A 249 -12.09 -9.59 3.58
CA LYS A 249 -11.66 -10.99 3.57
C LYS A 249 -12.63 -11.80 4.44
N MET A 250 -13.28 -12.76 3.82
CA MET A 250 -14.22 -13.64 4.54
C MET A 250 -13.48 -14.68 5.37
N ASN A 251 -14.11 -15.11 6.47
CA ASN A 251 -13.64 -16.21 7.28
C ASN A 251 -13.76 -17.54 6.48
N ASP A 252 -12.91 -18.51 6.78
CA ASP A 252 -12.92 -19.83 6.13
C ASP A 252 -14.25 -20.57 6.30
N ALA A 253 -14.96 -20.33 7.41
CA ALA A 253 -16.33 -20.82 7.61
C ALA A 253 -17.34 -20.30 6.58
N PHE A 254 -17.05 -19.18 5.94
CA PHE A 254 -17.84 -18.57 4.87
C PHE A 254 -17.15 -18.70 3.49
N GLY A 255 -16.31 -19.72 3.32
CA GLY A 255 -15.64 -20.04 2.06
C GLY A 255 -14.30 -19.33 1.84
N GLY A 256 -13.87 -18.41 2.73
CA GLY A 256 -12.56 -17.78 2.67
C GLY A 256 -12.32 -16.83 1.49
N GLY A 257 -13.37 -16.43 0.77
CA GLY A 257 -13.28 -15.49 -0.35
C GLY A 257 -12.88 -14.08 0.08
N SER A 258 -12.59 -13.21 -0.88
CA SER A 258 -12.24 -11.83 -0.61
C SER A 258 -12.68 -10.87 -1.71
N LEU A 259 -12.93 -9.62 -1.31
CA LEU A 259 -13.09 -8.49 -2.21
C LEU A 259 -12.13 -7.39 -1.76
N THR A 260 -11.15 -7.10 -2.58
CA THR A 260 -10.14 -6.06 -2.36
C THR A 260 -10.53 -4.82 -3.15
N ALA A 261 -10.44 -3.64 -2.57
CA ALA A 261 -10.85 -2.40 -3.21
C ALA A 261 -9.68 -1.43 -3.43
N LEU A 262 -9.63 -0.86 -4.63
CA LEU A 262 -8.78 0.26 -5.01
C LEU A 262 -9.67 1.45 -5.40
N PRO A 263 -10.20 2.20 -4.43
CA PRO A 263 -10.87 3.46 -4.73
C PRO A 263 -9.86 4.49 -5.23
N VAL A 264 -10.29 5.30 -6.20
CA VAL A 264 -9.52 6.43 -6.73
C VAL A 264 -10.21 7.73 -6.33
N ILE A 265 -9.45 8.68 -5.84
CA ILE A 265 -9.88 10.04 -5.53
C ILE A 265 -9.03 11.04 -6.31
N GLU A 266 -9.68 11.99 -6.94
CA GLU A 266 -9.03 13.11 -7.59
C GLU A 266 -8.94 14.30 -6.63
N THR A 267 -7.74 14.84 -6.41
CA THR A 267 -7.51 16.07 -5.67
C THR A 267 -7.37 17.25 -6.63
N GLN A 268 -7.48 18.45 -6.09
CA GLN A 268 -7.19 19.70 -6.78
C GLN A 268 -6.00 20.36 -6.08
N ALA A 269 -4.95 20.65 -6.84
CA ALA A 269 -3.72 21.28 -6.32
C ALA A 269 -3.11 20.53 -5.12
N GLY A 270 -3.21 19.21 -5.08
CA GLY A 270 -2.69 18.38 -3.99
C GLY A 270 -3.44 18.51 -2.67
N ASP A 271 -4.60 19.17 -2.64
CA ASP A 271 -5.35 19.38 -1.38
C ASP A 271 -6.04 18.09 -0.92
N VAL A 272 -5.41 17.42 0.02
CA VAL A 272 -5.96 16.24 0.72
C VAL A 272 -6.86 16.60 1.88
N SER A 273 -6.92 17.88 2.27
CA SER A 273 -7.76 18.38 3.37
C SER A 273 -9.20 18.69 2.94
N ALA A 274 -9.48 18.65 1.64
CA ALA A 274 -10.81 18.78 1.09
C ALA A 274 -11.77 17.71 1.66
N TYR A 275 -13.07 17.95 1.57
CA TYR A 275 -14.06 17.14 2.27
C TYR A 275 -14.09 15.67 1.81
N ILE A 276 -14.16 15.41 0.51
CA ILE A 276 -14.23 14.05 -0.02
C ILE A 276 -12.90 13.27 0.19
N PRO A 277 -11.73 13.83 -0.13
CA PRO A 277 -10.46 13.17 0.18
C PRO A 277 -10.33 12.76 1.64
N THR A 278 -10.60 13.67 2.57
CA THR A 278 -10.53 13.40 4.03
C THR A 278 -11.44 12.25 4.45
N ASN A 279 -12.68 12.23 3.94
CA ASN A 279 -13.63 11.17 4.24
C ASN A 279 -13.12 9.80 3.76
N VAL A 280 -12.63 9.71 2.53
CA VAL A 280 -12.21 8.43 1.97
C VAL A 280 -10.89 7.95 2.59
N ILE A 281 -9.96 8.85 2.91
CA ILE A 281 -8.75 8.51 3.67
C ILE A 281 -9.12 7.86 5.02
N SER A 282 -10.14 8.36 5.72
CA SER A 282 -10.56 7.81 7.00
C SER A 282 -11.23 6.44 6.90
N ILE A 283 -11.87 6.13 5.78
CA ILE A 283 -12.57 4.86 5.54
C ILE A 283 -11.60 3.77 5.10
N THR A 284 -10.57 4.12 4.34
CA THR A 284 -9.64 3.16 3.74
C THR A 284 -8.53 2.71 4.70
N ASP A 285 -7.87 1.61 4.34
CA ASP A 285 -6.78 1.01 5.13
C ASP A 285 -5.40 1.57 4.78
N GLY A 286 -5.38 2.68 4.09
CA GLY A 286 -4.20 3.40 3.65
C GLY A 286 -4.41 4.11 2.32
N GLN A 287 -3.38 4.81 1.86
CA GLN A 287 -3.40 5.54 0.60
C GLN A 287 -2.06 5.51 -0.13
N ILE A 288 -2.13 5.47 -1.45
CA ILE A 288 -1.05 5.72 -2.38
C ILE A 288 -1.22 7.15 -2.88
N PHE A 289 -0.34 8.04 -2.44
CA PHE A 289 -0.40 9.46 -2.78
C PHE A 289 0.47 9.77 -3.99
N LEU A 290 -0.17 10.27 -5.06
CA LEU A 290 0.50 10.67 -6.29
C LEU A 290 0.65 12.19 -6.34
N GLU A 291 1.87 12.66 -6.59
CA GLU A 291 2.23 14.06 -6.53
C GLU A 291 2.59 14.60 -7.92
N THR A 292 1.96 15.72 -8.28
CA THR A 292 2.14 16.37 -9.58
C THR A 292 3.59 16.79 -9.82
N GLU A 293 4.25 17.30 -8.77
CA GLU A 293 5.64 17.74 -8.85
C GLU A 293 6.60 16.59 -9.21
N LEU A 294 6.41 15.42 -8.60
CA LEU A 294 7.19 14.21 -8.92
C LEU A 294 6.94 13.75 -10.37
N PHE A 295 5.68 13.83 -10.82
CA PHE A 295 5.32 13.47 -12.19
C PHE A 295 6.05 14.33 -13.23
N TYR A 296 6.09 15.66 -13.02
CA TYR A 296 6.79 16.56 -13.92
C TYR A 296 8.32 16.48 -13.81
N LYS A 297 8.86 16.06 -12.67
CA LYS A 297 10.30 15.75 -12.51
C LYS A 297 10.68 14.41 -13.22
N GLY A 298 9.74 13.74 -13.86
CA GLY A 298 9.98 12.47 -14.56
C GLY A 298 10.07 11.26 -13.64
N ILE A 299 9.69 11.39 -12.36
CA ILE A 299 9.56 10.27 -11.42
C ILE A 299 8.18 9.65 -11.66
N ARG A 300 8.17 8.49 -12.28
CA ARG A 300 6.94 7.75 -12.63
C ARG A 300 7.10 6.28 -12.29
N PRO A 301 6.17 5.72 -11.50
CA PRO A 301 4.98 6.36 -10.90
C PRO A 301 5.34 7.49 -9.94
N ALA A 302 4.51 8.53 -9.92
CA ALA A 302 4.75 9.76 -9.14
C ALA A 302 4.35 9.59 -7.67
N ILE A 303 4.72 8.48 -7.06
CA ILE A 303 4.32 8.11 -5.69
C ILE A 303 5.17 8.88 -4.67
N ASN A 304 4.51 9.64 -3.81
CA ASN A 304 5.15 10.21 -2.64
C ASN A 304 5.19 9.17 -1.52
N VAL A 305 6.36 8.57 -1.32
CA VAL A 305 6.58 7.50 -0.33
C VAL A 305 6.36 7.98 1.11
N GLY A 306 6.59 9.27 1.39
CA GLY A 306 6.41 9.84 2.72
C GLY A 306 4.94 10.03 3.12
N LEU A 307 4.08 10.39 2.16
CA LEU A 307 2.64 10.60 2.38
C LEU A 307 1.80 9.35 2.13
N SER A 308 2.39 8.35 1.49
CA SER A 308 1.72 7.07 1.22
C SER A 308 1.85 6.15 2.44
N VAL A 309 0.74 5.54 2.83
CA VAL A 309 0.64 4.71 4.04
C VAL A 309 -0.22 3.48 3.77
N SER A 310 0.17 2.33 4.29
CA SER A 310 -0.67 1.13 4.35
C SER A 310 -0.83 0.68 5.80
N ARG A 311 -2.07 0.53 6.27
CA ARG A 311 -2.35 0.01 7.62
C ARG A 311 -2.10 -1.50 7.74
N VAL A 312 -2.13 -2.22 6.63
CA VAL A 312 -1.78 -3.64 6.57
C VAL A 312 -0.26 -3.80 6.51
N GLY A 313 0.41 -2.88 5.82
CA GLY A 313 1.86 -2.76 5.77
C GLY A 313 2.54 -4.05 5.32
N SER A 314 3.65 -4.36 5.97
CA SER A 314 4.47 -5.52 5.64
C SER A 314 3.77 -6.88 5.85
N ALA A 315 2.60 -6.92 6.51
CA ALA A 315 1.83 -8.16 6.63
C ALA A 315 1.32 -8.67 5.27
N ALA A 316 1.15 -7.78 4.29
CA ALA A 316 0.77 -8.13 2.92
C ALA A 316 1.96 -8.56 2.05
N GLN A 317 3.20 -8.33 2.49
CA GLN A 317 4.41 -8.64 1.72
C GLN A 317 4.87 -10.09 1.89
N THR A 318 5.47 -10.66 0.83
CA THR A 318 6.27 -11.88 0.97
C THR A 318 7.47 -11.62 1.87
N ARG A 319 8.02 -12.69 2.46
CA ARG A 319 9.26 -12.58 3.23
C ARG A 319 10.42 -12.06 2.38
N ALA A 320 10.49 -12.48 1.11
CA ALA A 320 11.52 -12.00 0.19
C ALA A 320 11.47 -10.48 0.01
N MET A 321 10.28 -9.92 -0.23
CA MET A 321 10.11 -8.47 -0.34
C MET A 321 10.44 -7.75 0.97
N LYS A 322 10.01 -8.27 2.12
CA LYS A 322 10.37 -7.70 3.43
C LYS A 322 11.88 -7.63 3.66
N GLN A 323 12.61 -8.68 3.24
CA GLN A 323 14.06 -8.75 3.42
C GLN A 323 14.82 -7.70 2.60
N VAL A 324 14.29 -7.30 1.44
CA VAL A 324 14.94 -6.32 0.57
C VAL A 324 14.39 -4.90 0.73
N ALA A 325 13.10 -4.75 0.92
CA ALA A 325 12.44 -3.45 0.97
C ALA A 325 12.35 -2.82 2.38
N GLY A 326 12.63 -3.61 3.43
CA GLY A 326 12.46 -3.16 4.81
C GLY A 326 13.27 -1.91 5.19
N THR A 327 14.48 -1.78 4.66
CA THR A 327 15.35 -0.61 4.89
C THR A 327 15.16 0.50 3.86
N MET A 328 14.65 0.16 2.67
CA MET A 328 14.56 1.10 1.54
C MET A 328 13.70 2.32 1.86
N LYS A 329 12.57 2.14 2.52
CA LYS A 329 11.69 3.25 2.89
C LYS A 329 12.38 4.22 3.83
N LEU A 330 13.09 3.71 4.82
CA LEU A 330 13.85 4.53 5.76
C LEU A 330 14.95 5.31 5.06
N GLU A 331 15.71 4.65 4.18
CA GLU A 331 16.76 5.29 3.39
C GLU A 331 16.19 6.40 2.47
N LEU A 332 15.04 6.15 1.83
CA LEU A 332 14.38 7.16 1.00
C LEU A 332 13.81 8.33 1.82
N ALA A 333 13.29 8.07 3.01
CA ALA A 333 12.83 9.14 3.91
C ALA A 333 13.98 10.03 4.36
N GLN A 334 15.08 9.44 4.83
CA GLN A 334 16.30 10.14 5.19
C GLN A 334 16.90 10.92 4.01
N TYR A 335 16.92 10.30 2.83
CA TYR A 335 17.37 10.96 1.60
C TYR A 335 16.56 12.23 1.31
N ARG A 336 15.24 12.21 1.43
CA ARG A 336 14.38 13.36 1.17
C ARG A 336 14.63 14.50 2.14
N GLU A 337 14.77 14.19 3.42
CA GLU A 337 15.10 15.18 4.45
C GLU A 337 16.43 15.86 4.15
N VAL A 338 17.45 15.06 3.89
CA VAL A 338 18.79 15.59 3.62
C VAL A 338 18.87 16.29 2.27
N ALA A 339 18.19 15.81 1.23
CA ALA A 339 18.19 16.44 -0.08
C ALA A 339 17.59 17.87 -0.06
N ALA A 340 16.60 18.10 0.81
CA ALA A 340 16.04 19.43 1.01
C ALA A 340 17.07 20.41 1.62
N PHE A 341 17.91 19.95 2.55
CA PHE A 341 18.96 20.75 3.18
C PHE A 341 20.22 20.88 2.31
N ALA A 342 20.55 19.86 1.52
CA ALA A 342 21.75 19.82 0.69
C ALA A 342 21.78 20.91 -0.40
N GLN A 343 20.61 21.47 -0.75
CA GLN A 343 20.52 22.60 -1.67
C GLN A 343 21.10 23.91 -1.09
N PHE A 344 21.27 23.97 0.23
CA PHE A 344 21.67 25.16 0.94
C PHE A 344 23.09 25.10 1.59
N GLY A 345 23.76 23.94 1.54
CA GLY A 345 25.03 23.73 2.23
C GLY A 345 26.12 23.12 1.35
N SER A 346 27.34 23.63 1.46
CA SER A 346 28.49 23.20 0.66
C SER A 346 29.34 22.11 1.29
N ASP A 347 29.27 21.89 2.61
CA ASP A 347 30.12 20.95 3.34
C ASP A 347 29.28 19.83 3.96
N LEU A 348 29.09 18.73 3.21
CA LEU A 348 28.42 17.54 3.67
C LEU A 348 29.46 16.51 4.11
N ASP A 349 29.24 15.84 5.23
CA ASP A 349 30.07 14.73 5.69
C ASP A 349 29.93 13.51 4.76
N ALA A 350 30.89 12.61 4.82
CA ALA A 350 30.94 11.42 3.93
C ALA A 350 29.70 10.52 4.06
N ALA A 351 29.12 10.39 5.25
CA ALA A 351 27.94 9.59 5.49
C ALA A 351 26.71 10.19 4.80
N THR A 352 26.55 11.50 4.90
CA THR A 352 25.49 12.25 4.23
C THR A 352 25.62 12.20 2.71
N GLN A 353 26.85 12.33 2.18
CA GLN A 353 27.12 12.17 0.75
C GLN A 353 26.74 10.76 0.24
N GLN A 354 27.05 9.74 1.01
CA GLN A 354 26.68 8.35 0.67
C GLN A 354 25.19 8.14 0.68
N LEU A 355 24.47 8.70 1.66
CA LEU A 355 23.02 8.65 1.75
C LEU A 355 22.36 9.33 0.54
N LEU A 356 22.83 10.51 0.16
CA LEU A 356 22.35 11.23 -1.03
C LEU A 356 22.64 10.45 -2.31
N SER A 357 23.83 9.91 -2.43
CA SER A 357 24.26 9.11 -3.59
C SER A 357 23.38 7.87 -3.76
N ARG A 358 23.12 7.15 -2.69
CA ARG A 358 22.22 5.96 -2.71
C ARG A 358 20.77 6.33 -2.97
N GLY A 359 20.26 7.37 -2.31
CA GLY A 359 18.87 7.81 -2.46
C GLY A 359 18.51 8.22 -3.88
N VAL A 360 19.42 8.90 -4.60
CA VAL A 360 19.24 9.24 -6.02
C VAL A 360 19.10 7.94 -6.85
N ARG A 361 19.96 6.96 -6.63
CA ARG A 361 19.96 5.69 -7.37
C ARG A 361 18.73 4.85 -7.07
N LEU A 362 18.30 4.77 -5.82
CA LEU A 362 17.06 4.11 -5.45
C LEU A 362 15.84 4.78 -6.10
N THR A 363 15.84 6.11 -6.17
CA THR A 363 14.76 6.85 -6.84
C THR A 363 14.72 6.54 -8.33
N GLU A 364 15.88 6.47 -9.00
CA GLU A 364 15.95 6.06 -10.42
C GLU A 364 15.51 4.60 -10.61
N LEU A 365 15.89 3.71 -9.69
CA LEU A 365 15.54 2.28 -9.75
C LEU A 365 14.03 2.03 -9.57
N LEU A 366 13.34 2.89 -8.85
CA LEU A 366 11.88 2.78 -8.63
C LEU A 366 11.05 3.36 -9.78
N LYS A 367 11.67 3.97 -10.78
CA LYS A 367 10.96 4.40 -12.00
C LYS A 367 10.53 3.19 -12.81
N GLN A 368 9.28 3.20 -13.25
CA GLN A 368 8.67 2.09 -13.99
C GLN A 368 7.86 2.62 -15.16
N GLY A 369 7.95 1.96 -16.31
CA GLY A 369 7.13 2.29 -17.48
C GLY A 369 5.66 1.96 -17.25
N GLN A 370 4.77 2.72 -17.90
CA GLN A 370 3.35 2.38 -17.91
C GLN A 370 3.10 1.04 -18.59
N TYR A 371 2.16 0.27 -18.05
CA TYR A 371 1.73 -1.03 -18.60
C TYR A 371 2.86 -2.06 -18.69
N SER A 372 3.81 -1.94 -17.79
CA SER A 372 4.97 -2.83 -17.69
C SER A 372 5.10 -3.38 -16.27
N PRO A 373 4.10 -4.13 -15.78
CA PRO A 373 4.14 -4.70 -14.45
C PRO A 373 5.23 -5.77 -14.36
N MET A 374 5.89 -5.87 -13.19
CA MET A 374 6.98 -6.81 -12.92
C MET A 374 6.51 -7.91 -11.98
N ALA A 375 7.06 -9.12 -12.13
CA ALA A 375 6.87 -10.18 -11.16
C ALA A 375 7.55 -9.85 -9.83
N ILE A 376 7.00 -10.36 -8.72
CA ILE A 376 7.53 -10.08 -7.39
C ILE A 376 9.00 -10.51 -7.24
N GLU A 377 9.37 -11.66 -7.77
CA GLU A 377 10.74 -12.16 -7.77
C GLU A 377 11.71 -11.29 -8.59
N GLU A 378 11.23 -10.69 -9.67
CA GLU A 378 11.98 -9.73 -10.47
C GLU A 378 12.19 -8.42 -9.70
N GLN A 379 11.14 -7.91 -9.06
CA GLN A 379 11.23 -6.74 -8.19
C GLN A 379 12.20 -6.97 -7.04
N VAL A 380 12.14 -8.13 -6.40
CA VAL A 380 13.06 -8.51 -5.32
C VAL A 380 14.51 -8.49 -5.79
N ALA A 381 14.80 -9.03 -6.97
CA ALA A 381 16.15 -9.06 -7.52
C ALA A 381 16.70 -7.65 -7.79
N VAL A 382 15.89 -6.78 -8.36
CA VAL A 382 16.28 -5.39 -8.68
C VAL A 382 16.47 -4.57 -7.40
N ILE A 383 15.52 -4.64 -6.45
CA ILE A 383 15.62 -3.93 -5.18
C ILE A 383 16.83 -4.41 -4.37
N TYR A 384 17.10 -5.72 -4.37
CA TYR A 384 18.28 -6.30 -3.74
C TYR A 384 19.57 -5.63 -4.22
N ALA A 385 19.72 -5.45 -5.54
CA ALA A 385 20.89 -4.79 -6.12
C ALA A 385 21.05 -3.34 -5.63
N GLY A 386 19.94 -2.61 -5.52
CA GLY A 386 19.95 -1.22 -5.06
C GLY A 386 20.25 -1.09 -3.57
N VAL A 387 19.50 -1.78 -2.73
CA VAL A 387 19.58 -1.66 -1.26
C VAL A 387 20.90 -2.21 -0.71
N ARG A 388 21.47 -3.24 -1.32
CA ARG A 388 22.76 -3.80 -0.91
C ARG A 388 23.97 -2.97 -1.36
N GLY A 389 23.75 -1.84 -2.05
CA GLY A 389 24.81 -0.89 -2.42
C GLY A 389 25.63 -1.29 -3.67
N TYR A 390 25.20 -2.28 -4.42
CA TYR A 390 25.90 -2.70 -5.65
C TYR A 390 25.87 -1.61 -6.73
N LEU A 391 24.88 -0.71 -6.69
CA LEU A 391 24.70 0.37 -7.66
C LEU A 391 25.39 1.67 -7.26
N ASP A 392 25.99 1.76 -6.08
CA ASP A 392 26.53 3.02 -5.52
C ASP A 392 27.62 3.65 -6.42
N LYS A 393 28.31 2.87 -7.22
CA LYS A 393 29.35 3.33 -8.16
C LYS A 393 28.82 3.64 -9.56
N LEU A 394 27.60 3.23 -9.87
CA LEU A 394 26.99 3.45 -11.17
C LEU A 394 26.43 4.89 -11.26
N GLU A 395 26.57 5.54 -12.40
CA GLU A 395 25.95 6.83 -12.62
C GLU A 395 24.42 6.75 -12.59
N PRO A 396 23.71 7.70 -11.94
CA PRO A 396 22.25 7.68 -11.87
C PRO A 396 21.55 7.56 -13.22
N SER A 397 22.09 8.20 -14.26
CA SER A 397 21.55 8.15 -15.63
C SER A 397 21.59 6.74 -16.26
N LYS A 398 22.40 5.84 -15.73
CA LYS A 398 22.60 4.48 -16.23
C LYS A 398 21.79 3.44 -15.48
N ILE A 399 21.10 3.81 -14.40
CA ILE A 399 20.33 2.88 -13.55
C ILE A 399 19.22 2.19 -14.34
N THR A 400 18.46 2.91 -15.13
CA THR A 400 17.37 2.32 -15.95
C THR A 400 17.91 1.35 -16.99
N LYS A 401 19.06 1.66 -17.62
CA LYS A 401 19.74 0.77 -18.55
C LYS A 401 20.23 -0.50 -17.85
N PHE A 402 20.82 -0.35 -16.66
CA PHE A 402 21.23 -1.46 -15.82
C PHE A 402 20.04 -2.35 -15.48
N GLU A 403 18.95 -1.80 -14.99
CA GLU A 403 17.74 -2.53 -14.60
C GLU A 403 17.22 -3.40 -15.74
N ASN A 404 17.02 -2.82 -16.92
CA ASN A 404 16.53 -3.54 -18.08
C ASN A 404 17.48 -4.67 -18.52
N ALA A 405 18.76 -4.39 -18.57
CA ALA A 405 19.76 -5.38 -18.96
C ALA A 405 19.92 -6.49 -17.89
N PHE A 406 19.91 -6.12 -16.62
CA PHE A 406 20.01 -7.06 -15.49
C PHE A 406 18.78 -7.98 -15.43
N LEU A 407 17.56 -7.43 -15.55
CA LEU A 407 16.34 -8.23 -15.59
C LEU A 407 16.34 -9.19 -16.77
N SER A 408 16.71 -8.73 -17.96
CA SER A 408 16.82 -9.59 -19.14
C SER A 408 17.82 -10.73 -18.91
N HIS A 409 18.96 -10.45 -18.29
CA HIS A 409 19.97 -11.46 -17.94
C HIS A 409 19.44 -12.46 -16.91
N VAL A 410 18.84 -11.99 -15.81
CA VAL A 410 18.32 -12.86 -14.75
C VAL A 410 17.16 -13.73 -15.25
N VAL A 411 16.25 -13.17 -16.02
CA VAL A 411 15.12 -13.90 -16.61
C VAL A 411 15.60 -14.95 -17.62
N SER A 412 16.60 -14.64 -18.44
CA SER A 412 17.10 -15.58 -19.46
C SER A 412 18.04 -16.65 -18.93
N GLN A 413 18.86 -16.34 -17.94
CA GLN A 413 19.97 -17.21 -17.49
C GLN A 413 19.75 -17.80 -16.07
N HIS A 414 18.88 -17.21 -15.25
CA HIS A 414 18.73 -17.56 -13.84
C HIS A 414 17.27 -17.80 -13.44
N GLN A 415 16.46 -18.37 -14.34
CA GLN A 415 15.06 -18.72 -14.09
C GLN A 415 14.86 -19.63 -12.88
N ALA A 416 15.81 -20.55 -12.63
CA ALA A 416 15.75 -21.45 -11.50
C ALA A 416 15.79 -20.70 -10.16
N LEU A 417 16.61 -19.64 -10.05
CA LEU A 417 16.68 -18.80 -8.86
C LEU A 417 15.40 -18.01 -8.65
N LEU A 418 14.87 -17.39 -9.70
CA LEU A 418 13.58 -16.68 -9.64
C LEU A 418 12.45 -17.60 -9.23
N GLY A 419 12.41 -18.81 -9.79
CA GLY A 419 11.44 -19.86 -9.42
C GLY A 419 11.56 -20.27 -7.96
N THR A 420 12.75 -20.39 -7.42
CA THR A 420 13.00 -20.70 -6.01
C THR A 420 12.50 -19.58 -5.10
N ILE A 421 12.83 -18.33 -5.41
CA ILE A 421 12.34 -17.16 -4.63
C ILE A 421 10.81 -17.10 -4.65
N ARG A 422 10.19 -17.36 -5.79
CA ARG A 422 8.73 -17.40 -5.93
C ARG A 422 8.11 -18.52 -5.11
N ALA A 423 8.66 -19.72 -5.16
CA ALA A 423 8.13 -20.89 -4.46
C ALA A 423 8.32 -20.77 -2.94
N ASP A 424 9.50 -20.35 -2.49
CA ASP A 424 9.82 -20.22 -1.07
C ASP A 424 9.21 -18.97 -0.43
N GLY A 425 8.89 -17.96 -1.23
CA GLY A 425 8.42 -16.66 -0.76
C GLY A 425 9.43 -15.93 0.14
N LYS A 426 10.68 -16.38 0.17
CA LYS A 426 11.78 -15.82 0.96
C LYS A 426 13.11 -15.93 0.22
N ILE A 427 14.07 -15.12 0.63
CA ILE A 427 15.47 -15.26 0.22
C ILE A 427 16.16 -16.11 1.29
N SER A 428 16.50 -17.37 0.94
CA SER A 428 17.34 -18.24 1.76
C SER A 428 18.80 -17.78 1.70
N GLU A 429 19.66 -18.29 2.60
CA GLU A 429 21.10 -18.01 2.56
C GLU A 429 21.72 -18.42 1.22
N GLN A 430 21.28 -19.53 0.64
CA GLN A 430 21.72 -19.98 -0.68
C GLN A 430 21.27 -19.03 -1.78
N SER A 431 20.02 -18.57 -1.74
CA SER A 431 19.49 -17.60 -2.70
C SER A 431 20.18 -16.23 -2.56
N ASP A 432 20.49 -15.80 -1.35
CA ASP A 432 21.22 -14.55 -1.09
C ASP A 432 22.65 -14.63 -1.68
N ALA A 433 23.37 -15.71 -1.42
CA ALA A 433 24.69 -15.94 -1.98
C ALA A 433 24.66 -15.96 -3.51
N LYS A 434 23.66 -16.60 -4.11
CA LYS A 434 23.48 -16.68 -5.55
C LYS A 434 23.15 -15.32 -6.17
N LEU A 435 22.25 -14.55 -5.55
CA LEU A 435 21.94 -13.18 -5.98
C LEU A 435 23.17 -12.29 -5.93
N LYS A 436 23.94 -12.36 -4.85
CA LYS A 436 25.20 -11.62 -4.70
C LYS A 436 26.17 -11.94 -5.84
N GLU A 437 26.37 -13.22 -6.13
CA GLU A 437 27.23 -13.68 -7.22
C GLU A 437 26.75 -13.14 -8.58
N ILE A 438 25.47 -13.28 -8.87
CA ILE A 438 24.88 -12.84 -10.14
C ILE A 438 25.02 -11.33 -10.34
N VAL A 439 24.66 -10.53 -9.34
CA VAL A 439 24.77 -9.07 -9.40
C VAL A 439 26.23 -8.64 -9.58
N THR A 440 27.15 -9.23 -8.83
CA THR A 440 28.58 -8.90 -8.90
C THR A 440 29.16 -9.23 -10.28
N ASN A 441 28.87 -10.42 -10.79
CA ASN A 441 29.35 -10.86 -12.10
C ASN A 441 28.73 -10.04 -13.23
N PHE A 442 27.45 -9.71 -13.13
CA PHE A 442 26.78 -8.88 -14.12
C PHE A 442 27.37 -7.48 -14.20
N LEU A 443 27.59 -6.83 -13.04
CA LEU A 443 28.18 -5.50 -12.98
C LEU A 443 29.62 -5.47 -13.50
N ALA A 444 30.39 -6.53 -13.29
CA ALA A 444 31.75 -6.62 -13.80
C ALA A 444 31.81 -6.64 -15.34
N GLY A 445 30.80 -7.18 -16.00
CA GLY A 445 30.64 -7.19 -17.45
C GLY A 445 29.74 -6.09 -18.03
N PHE A 446 29.16 -5.25 -17.18
CA PHE A 446 28.27 -4.19 -17.62
C PHE A 446 29.06 -2.95 -18.01
N GLU A 447 29.22 -2.76 -19.30
CA GLU A 447 29.72 -1.51 -19.88
C GLU A 447 28.59 -0.50 -19.93
N ALA A 448 28.74 0.51 -19.13
CA ALA A 448 27.74 1.55 -18.97
C ALA A 448 27.80 2.61 -20.07
#